data_52581b5af4bea3971afaf832dcbf3d6a
#
_entry.id   52581b5af4bea3971afaf832dcbf3d6a
#
_cell.length_a   1.000
_cell.length_b   1.000
_cell.length_c   1.000
_cell.angle_alpha   90.00
_cell.angle_beta   90.00
_cell.angle_gamma   90.00
#
_symmetry.space_group_name_H-M   'P 1'
#
loop_
_entity.id
_entity.type
_entity.pdbx_description
1 polymer ?
#
loop_
_entity_poly.entity_id
_entity_poly.type
_entity_poly.pdbx_seq_one_letter_code
_entity_poly.pdbx_strand_id
1 'polypeptide(L)'
;MKIRKAVSVVAALALSSALAAPAFAVTVTRADGQPMNPNGEPFSALGITGLSKGGNSANCTARFNGTITSSGIVTITSTQFTGGGLCGVITGSASSTSPWTGQADSATQLTINNAQVSVWVLGTCGPSKIVTEWSDPKSTLTFRYTPLAPDCKVAGTLETSPKFHVQ
;
A
#
# COMPACT_ATOMS: atom_id res chain seq x y z
N MET A 1 4.59 72.43 30.92
CA MET A 1 5.71 71.53 30.57
C MET A 1 5.21 70.10 30.79
N LYS A 2 4.78 69.38 29.72
CA LYS A 2 4.20 68.03 29.78
C LYS A 2 5.13 67.06 29.09
N ILE A 3 5.77 66.18 29.85
CA ILE A 3 6.69 65.16 29.38
C ILE A 3 5.84 63.97 28.95
N ARG A 4 5.85 63.64 27.66
CA ARG A 4 5.23 62.42 27.11
C ARG A 4 6.25 61.30 27.19
N LYS A 5 5.95 60.26 27.98
CA LYS A 5 6.72 59.02 28.03
C LYS A 5 6.35 58.16 26.81
N ALA A 6 7.33 57.91 25.95
CA ALA A 6 7.21 56.95 24.88
C ALA A 6 7.46 55.53 25.43
N VAL A 7 6.49 54.66 25.27
CA VAL A 7 6.60 53.23 25.62
C VAL A 7 7.00 52.48 24.36
N SER A 8 8.22 51.96 24.33
CA SER A 8 8.71 51.10 23.26
C SER A 8 8.23 49.67 23.47
N VAL A 9 7.36 49.21 22.62
CA VAL A 9 6.92 47.80 22.58
C VAL A 9 7.92 47.03 21.73
N VAL A 10 8.77 46.22 22.36
CA VAL A 10 9.65 45.27 21.68
C VAL A 10 8.82 44.00 21.38
N ALA A 11 8.46 43.81 20.12
CA ALA A 11 7.84 42.59 19.65
C ALA A 11 8.90 41.51 19.46
N ALA A 12 8.95 40.53 20.36
CA ALA A 12 9.78 39.36 20.24
C ALA A 12 9.16 38.40 19.20
N LEU A 13 9.72 38.35 18.00
CA LEU A 13 9.40 37.33 16.98
C LEU A 13 10.07 36.04 17.42
N ALA A 14 9.28 35.10 17.99
CA ALA A 14 9.72 33.74 18.22
C ALA A 14 9.70 32.99 16.86
N LEU A 15 10.86 32.80 16.25
CA LEU A 15 11.02 31.87 15.13
C LEU A 15 10.88 30.44 15.63
N SER A 16 9.70 29.87 15.44
CA SER A 16 9.46 28.43 15.58
C SER A 16 10.13 27.72 14.39
N SER A 17 11.38 27.27 14.56
CA SER A 17 12.00 26.32 13.64
C SER A 17 11.29 25.00 13.78
N ALA A 18 10.34 24.71 12.91
CA ALA A 18 9.80 23.37 12.74
C ALA A 18 10.96 22.46 12.30
N LEU A 19 11.43 21.61 13.18
CA LEU A 19 12.34 20.52 12.85
C LEU A 19 11.55 19.57 11.94
N ALA A 20 11.67 19.75 10.63
CA ALA A 20 11.23 18.74 9.67
C ALA A 20 12.11 17.51 9.94
N ALA A 21 11.53 16.47 10.54
CA ALA A 21 12.18 15.18 10.63
C ALA A 21 12.53 14.74 9.19
N PRO A 22 13.76 14.26 8.93
CA PRO A 22 14.10 13.73 7.62
C PRO A 22 13.12 12.59 7.31
N ALA A 23 12.33 12.74 6.26
CA ALA A 23 11.60 11.63 5.69
C ALA A 23 12.68 10.68 5.16
N PHE A 24 12.88 9.55 5.83
CA PHE A 24 13.74 8.50 5.30
C PHE A 24 13.10 8.05 3.99
N ALA A 25 13.75 8.39 2.89
CA ALA A 25 13.33 7.92 1.57
C ALA A 25 13.56 6.41 1.53
N VAL A 26 12.49 5.67 1.42
CA VAL A 26 12.56 4.22 1.21
C VAL A 26 13.25 3.95 -0.12
N THR A 27 14.20 3.03 -0.10
CA THR A 27 14.87 2.53 -1.32
C THR A 27 14.48 1.09 -1.57
N VAL A 28 14.07 0.80 -2.80
CA VAL A 28 13.74 -0.56 -3.24
C VAL A 28 14.77 -1.01 -4.26
N THR A 29 15.28 -2.21 -4.09
CA THR A 29 16.22 -2.86 -5.02
C THR A 29 15.75 -4.28 -5.31
N ARG A 30 16.20 -4.85 -6.42
CA ARG A 30 15.99 -6.26 -6.70
C ARG A 30 16.91 -7.13 -5.83
N ALA A 31 16.36 -8.20 -5.28
CA ALA A 31 17.12 -9.11 -4.41
C ALA A 31 18.20 -9.93 -5.17
N ASP A 32 18.07 -10.03 -6.51
CA ASP A 32 19.05 -10.69 -7.37
C ASP A 32 20.22 -9.77 -7.81
N GLY A 33 20.24 -8.52 -7.32
CA GLY A 33 21.28 -7.54 -7.63
C GLY A 33 21.19 -6.92 -9.02
N GLN A 34 20.19 -7.27 -9.82
CA GLN A 34 19.97 -6.63 -11.13
C GLN A 34 19.48 -5.20 -10.95
N PRO A 35 19.80 -4.28 -11.87
CA PRO A 35 19.31 -2.91 -11.80
C PRO A 35 17.78 -2.88 -11.93
N MET A 36 17.15 -1.98 -11.17
CA MET A 36 15.72 -1.69 -11.30
C MET A 36 15.43 -1.01 -12.64
N ASN A 37 14.30 -1.34 -13.24
CA ASN A 37 13.81 -0.63 -14.40
C ASN A 37 13.47 0.83 -14.00
N PRO A 38 14.04 1.85 -14.67
CA PRO A 38 13.82 3.27 -14.31
C PRO A 38 12.36 3.70 -14.44
N ASN A 39 11.56 3.02 -15.25
CA ASN A 39 10.13 3.28 -15.42
C ASN A 39 9.24 2.45 -14.45
N GLY A 40 9.85 1.79 -13.48
CA GLY A 40 9.21 0.84 -12.57
C GLY A 40 9.46 -0.61 -12.96
N GLU A 41 9.96 -1.39 -12.00
CA GLU A 41 10.21 -2.82 -12.17
C GLU A 41 8.89 -3.59 -12.18
N PRO A 42 8.59 -4.35 -13.24
CA PRO A 42 7.40 -5.20 -13.27
C PRO A 42 7.49 -6.30 -12.21
N PHE A 43 6.36 -6.58 -11.57
CA PHE A 43 6.26 -7.68 -10.63
C PHE A 43 4.94 -8.43 -10.72
N SER A 44 4.96 -9.67 -10.23
CA SER A 44 3.78 -10.44 -9.89
C SER A 44 3.85 -10.83 -8.41
N ALA A 45 2.82 -10.56 -7.64
CA ALA A 45 2.69 -11.04 -6.27
C ALA A 45 1.64 -12.16 -6.24
N LEU A 46 2.02 -13.35 -5.78
CA LEU A 46 1.20 -14.56 -5.82
C LEU A 46 1.12 -15.20 -4.44
N GLY A 47 -0.06 -15.67 -4.05
CA GLY A 47 -0.24 -16.43 -2.81
C GLY A 47 -1.69 -16.67 -2.45
N ILE A 48 -1.93 -17.18 -1.24
CA ILE A 48 -3.27 -17.44 -0.75
C ILE A 48 -3.76 -16.23 0.04
N THR A 49 -4.95 -15.76 -0.31
CA THR A 49 -5.67 -14.72 0.43
C THR A 49 -7.06 -15.19 0.80
N GLY A 50 -7.48 -14.89 2.03
CA GLY A 50 -8.84 -15.02 2.50
C GLY A 50 -9.57 -13.69 2.43
N LEU A 51 -10.76 -13.69 1.83
CA LEU A 51 -11.70 -12.58 1.87
C LEU A 51 -12.91 -13.01 2.68
N SER A 52 -13.33 -12.17 3.64
CA SER A 52 -14.57 -12.38 4.40
C SER A 52 -15.49 -11.19 4.27
N LYS A 53 -16.82 -11.46 4.14
CA LYS A 53 -17.91 -10.48 4.06
C LYS A 53 -19.22 -11.08 4.55
N GLY A 54 -19.90 -10.43 5.50
CA GLY A 54 -21.24 -10.80 5.94
C GLY A 54 -21.35 -12.26 6.41
N GLY A 55 -20.33 -12.80 7.11
CA GLY A 55 -20.30 -14.19 7.55
C GLY A 55 -19.84 -15.22 6.49
N ASN A 56 -19.69 -14.81 5.23
CA ASN A 56 -19.13 -15.63 4.17
C ASN A 56 -17.61 -15.43 4.10
N SER A 57 -16.89 -16.49 3.70
CA SER A 57 -15.44 -16.41 3.48
C SER A 57 -15.02 -17.25 2.29
N ALA A 58 -13.95 -16.82 1.63
CA ALA A 58 -13.31 -17.54 0.55
C ALA A 58 -11.79 -17.45 0.72
N ASN A 59 -11.11 -18.60 0.54
CA ASN A 59 -9.66 -18.66 0.43
C ASN A 59 -9.29 -18.90 -1.03
N CYS A 60 -8.64 -17.94 -1.63
CA CYS A 60 -8.33 -17.93 -3.06
C CYS A 60 -6.83 -17.80 -3.29
N THR A 61 -6.35 -18.40 -4.36
CA THR A 61 -5.04 -18.01 -4.91
C THR A 61 -5.22 -16.65 -5.58
N ALA A 62 -4.58 -15.63 -5.02
CA ALA A 62 -4.58 -14.28 -5.54
C ALA A 62 -3.28 -13.99 -6.28
N ARG A 63 -3.38 -13.33 -7.43
CA ARG A 63 -2.26 -12.80 -8.20
C ARG A 63 -2.49 -11.31 -8.44
N PHE A 64 -1.50 -10.50 -8.08
CA PHE A 64 -1.48 -9.06 -8.37
C PHE A 64 -0.29 -8.78 -9.28
N ASN A 65 -0.51 -8.06 -10.38
CA ASN A 65 0.57 -7.64 -11.28
C ASN A 65 0.63 -6.12 -11.33
N GLY A 66 1.84 -5.61 -11.45
CA GLY A 66 2.07 -4.18 -11.46
C GLY A 66 3.54 -3.82 -11.61
N THR A 67 3.89 -2.62 -11.17
CA THR A 67 5.26 -2.12 -11.15
C THR A 67 5.59 -1.53 -9.79
N ILE A 68 6.88 -1.57 -9.43
CA ILE A 68 7.42 -0.87 -8.25
C ILE A 68 8.65 -0.06 -8.67
N THR A 69 8.74 1.19 -8.24
CA THR A 69 9.91 2.05 -8.49
C THR A 69 10.98 1.86 -7.42
N SER A 70 12.20 2.32 -7.69
CA SER A 70 13.29 2.33 -6.69
C SER A 70 13.00 3.23 -5.48
N SER A 71 12.05 4.17 -5.59
CA SER A 71 11.54 4.98 -4.48
C SER A 71 10.33 4.37 -3.76
N GLY A 72 9.97 3.12 -4.08
CA GLY A 72 8.90 2.37 -3.42
C GLY A 72 7.49 2.71 -3.86
N ILE A 73 7.30 3.47 -4.95
CA ILE A 73 5.95 3.69 -5.51
C ILE A 73 5.48 2.41 -6.18
N VAL A 74 4.30 1.93 -5.79
CA VAL A 74 3.68 0.72 -6.31
C VAL A 74 2.47 1.08 -7.16
N THR A 75 2.35 0.42 -8.31
CA THR A 75 1.19 0.55 -9.20
C THR A 75 0.70 -0.85 -9.57
N ILE A 76 -0.46 -1.26 -9.05
CA ILE A 76 -1.07 -2.56 -9.35
C ILE A 76 -2.09 -2.35 -10.47
N THR A 77 -1.87 -3.00 -11.60
CA THR A 77 -2.67 -2.82 -12.83
C THR A 77 -3.58 -4.01 -13.14
N SER A 78 -3.44 -5.12 -12.43
CA SER A 78 -4.38 -6.23 -12.54
C SER A 78 -4.38 -7.09 -11.27
N THR A 79 -5.53 -7.69 -11.02
CA THR A 79 -5.72 -8.69 -9.95
C THR A 79 -6.48 -9.88 -10.50
N GLN A 80 -6.14 -11.07 -10.03
CA GLN A 80 -6.82 -12.30 -10.39
C GLN A 80 -7.00 -13.15 -9.13
N PHE A 81 -8.17 -13.77 -9.03
CA PHE A 81 -8.49 -14.70 -7.94
C PHE A 81 -8.92 -16.03 -8.54
N THR A 82 -8.29 -17.11 -8.10
CA THR A 82 -8.55 -18.45 -8.61
C THR A 82 -8.70 -19.44 -7.44
N GLY A 83 -9.40 -20.55 -7.70
CA GLY A 83 -9.71 -21.58 -6.71
C GLY A 83 -11.15 -22.03 -6.79
N GLY A 84 -11.58 -22.80 -5.80
CA GLY A 84 -12.95 -23.29 -5.72
C GLY A 84 -13.92 -22.28 -5.11
N GLY A 85 -15.21 -22.59 -5.17
CA GLY A 85 -16.27 -21.83 -4.52
C GLY A 85 -16.39 -20.39 -5.03
N LEU A 86 -16.36 -19.41 -4.12
CA LEU A 86 -16.54 -18.00 -4.45
C LEU A 86 -15.35 -17.39 -5.20
N CYS A 87 -14.20 -18.05 -5.30
CA CYS A 87 -13.01 -17.47 -5.93
C CYS A 87 -13.22 -17.08 -7.39
N GLY A 88 -13.98 -17.89 -8.14
CA GLY A 88 -14.29 -17.62 -9.55
C GLY A 88 -15.23 -16.43 -9.81
N VAL A 89 -15.85 -15.88 -8.76
CA VAL A 89 -16.75 -14.73 -8.84
C VAL A 89 -16.23 -13.50 -8.09
N ILE A 90 -14.98 -13.57 -7.61
CA ILE A 90 -14.27 -12.41 -7.04
C ILE A 90 -13.53 -11.70 -8.16
N THR A 91 -13.75 -10.40 -8.28
CA THR A 91 -13.04 -9.51 -9.23
C THR A 91 -12.46 -8.31 -8.50
N GLY A 92 -11.21 -7.98 -8.79
CA GLY A 92 -10.63 -6.73 -8.33
C GLY A 92 -10.79 -5.62 -9.37
N SER A 93 -10.82 -4.38 -8.91
CA SER A 93 -11.03 -3.21 -9.78
C SER A 93 -9.75 -2.72 -10.47
N ALA A 94 -8.57 -3.20 -10.05
CA ALA A 94 -7.30 -2.73 -10.60
C ALA A 94 -7.22 -3.00 -12.11
N SER A 95 -6.90 -1.94 -12.87
CA SER A 95 -6.68 -2.00 -14.31
C SER A 95 -5.58 -1.02 -14.72
N SER A 96 -5.13 -1.07 -15.97
CA SER A 96 -4.14 -0.11 -16.50
C SER A 96 -4.67 1.33 -16.52
N THR A 97 -5.99 1.52 -16.64
CA THR A 97 -6.64 2.85 -16.67
C THR A 97 -7.09 3.30 -15.27
N SER A 98 -7.22 2.39 -14.32
CA SER A 98 -7.60 2.67 -12.93
C SER A 98 -6.82 1.76 -11.99
N PRO A 99 -5.50 2.00 -11.83
CA PRO A 99 -4.66 1.15 -11.00
C PRO A 99 -4.92 1.39 -9.50
N TRP A 100 -4.63 0.35 -8.70
CA TRP A 100 -4.39 0.60 -7.29
C TRP A 100 -2.99 1.16 -7.14
N THR A 101 -2.85 2.24 -6.39
CA THR A 101 -1.56 2.87 -6.12
C THR A 101 -1.07 2.51 -4.73
N GLY A 102 0.23 2.52 -4.51
CA GLY A 102 0.78 2.21 -3.20
C GLY A 102 2.15 2.82 -2.99
N GLN A 103 2.63 2.67 -1.76
CA GLN A 103 3.94 3.12 -1.34
C GLN A 103 4.53 2.12 -0.35
N ALA A 104 5.78 1.73 -0.55
CA ALA A 104 6.57 1.16 0.51
C ALA A 104 6.89 2.27 1.52
N ASP A 105 6.28 2.20 2.69
CA ASP A 105 6.39 3.26 3.72
C ASP A 105 7.65 3.09 4.58
N SER A 106 8.10 1.85 4.72
CA SER A 106 9.29 1.45 5.46
C SER A 106 9.75 0.06 5.03
N ALA A 107 10.87 -0.40 5.59
CA ALA A 107 11.38 -1.77 5.40
C ALA A 107 10.39 -2.89 5.82
N THR A 108 9.30 -2.55 6.53
CA THR A 108 8.35 -3.54 7.06
C THR A 108 6.90 -3.23 6.73
N GLN A 109 6.63 -2.14 6.02
CA GLN A 109 5.26 -1.69 5.76
C GLN A 109 5.09 -1.21 4.33
N LEU A 110 3.97 -1.59 3.72
CA LEU A 110 3.52 -1.12 2.43
C LEU A 110 2.04 -0.74 2.48
N THR A 111 1.71 0.47 2.03
CA THR A 111 0.34 0.95 1.88
C THR A 111 -0.14 0.73 0.45
N ILE A 112 -1.40 0.28 0.29
CA ILE A 112 -2.10 0.21 -1.00
C ILE A 112 -3.37 1.06 -0.91
N ASN A 113 -3.57 1.96 -1.85
CA ASN A 113 -4.74 2.83 -1.95
C ASN A 113 -5.69 2.30 -3.05
N ASN A 114 -6.96 2.65 -2.92
CA ASN A 114 -8.02 2.31 -3.86
C ASN A 114 -8.27 0.80 -4.02
N ALA A 115 -7.81 -0.01 -3.06
CA ALA A 115 -8.06 -1.45 -3.07
C ALA A 115 -9.56 -1.72 -3.04
N GLN A 116 -10.05 -2.39 -4.07
CA GLN A 116 -11.48 -2.69 -4.21
C GLN A 116 -11.66 -4.05 -4.88
N VAL A 117 -12.50 -4.87 -4.28
CA VAL A 117 -12.91 -6.16 -4.83
C VAL A 117 -14.43 -6.27 -4.84
N SER A 118 -14.98 -6.95 -5.83
CA SER A 118 -16.40 -7.25 -5.91
C SER A 118 -16.60 -8.76 -5.88
N VAL A 119 -17.59 -9.20 -5.10
CA VAL A 119 -18.05 -10.59 -5.07
C VAL A 119 -19.47 -10.58 -5.59
N TRP A 120 -19.73 -11.23 -6.72
CA TRP A 120 -20.97 -11.08 -7.48
C TRP A 120 -22.25 -11.10 -6.63
N VAL A 121 -22.38 -12.02 -5.69
CA VAL A 121 -23.60 -12.14 -4.86
C VAL A 121 -23.53 -11.40 -3.53
N LEU A 122 -22.35 -10.95 -3.10
CA LEU A 122 -22.13 -10.31 -1.79
C LEU A 122 -21.88 -8.80 -1.89
N GLY A 123 -21.72 -8.28 -3.11
CA GLY A 123 -21.43 -6.87 -3.37
C GLY A 123 -19.95 -6.51 -3.28
N THR A 124 -19.66 -5.22 -3.20
CA THR A 124 -18.34 -4.65 -3.32
C THR A 124 -17.72 -4.34 -1.94
N CYS A 125 -16.41 -4.49 -1.85
CA CYS A 125 -15.56 -4.14 -0.72
C CYS A 125 -14.52 -3.10 -1.20
N GLY A 126 -14.45 -1.97 -0.54
CA GLY A 126 -13.63 -0.84 -0.98
C GLY A 126 -14.41 0.19 -1.84
N PRO A 127 -13.74 1.21 -2.42
CA PRO A 127 -12.28 1.40 -2.35
C PRO A 127 -11.79 1.73 -0.95
N SER A 128 -10.64 1.19 -0.57
CA SER A 128 -10.04 1.39 0.74
C SER A 128 -8.54 1.63 0.64
N LYS A 129 -8.01 2.40 1.59
CA LYS A 129 -6.58 2.40 1.90
C LYS A 129 -6.31 1.23 2.83
N ILE A 130 -5.39 0.37 2.45
CA ILE A 130 -4.97 -0.78 3.25
C ILE A 130 -3.49 -0.69 3.56
N VAL A 131 -3.13 -1.04 4.79
CA VAL A 131 -1.75 -1.14 5.25
C VAL A 131 -1.43 -2.61 5.40
N THR A 132 -0.29 -3.02 4.85
CA THR A 132 0.18 -4.40 4.83
C THR A 132 1.57 -4.49 5.45
N GLU A 133 1.92 -5.67 5.95
CA GLU A 133 3.28 -5.94 6.40
C GLU A 133 4.13 -6.40 5.23
N TRP A 134 5.33 -5.86 5.14
CA TRP A 134 6.37 -6.33 4.23
C TRP A 134 7.42 -7.14 4.98
N SER A 135 7.91 -8.22 4.38
CA SER A 135 9.01 -9.03 4.90
C SER A 135 10.08 -9.22 3.83
N ASP A 136 11.19 -8.54 4.02
CA ASP A 136 12.34 -8.51 3.11
C ASP A 136 12.94 -9.89 2.82
N PRO A 137 13.25 -10.73 3.83
CA PRO A 137 13.91 -12.02 3.57
C PRO A 137 13.10 -12.95 2.65
N LYS A 138 11.77 -12.81 2.64
CA LYS A 138 10.87 -13.61 1.82
C LYS A 138 10.33 -12.86 0.62
N SER A 139 10.45 -11.53 0.61
CA SER A 139 9.81 -10.64 -0.36
C SER A 139 8.29 -10.84 -0.39
N THR A 140 7.68 -10.80 0.80
CA THR A 140 6.26 -11.11 0.99
C THR A 140 5.48 -9.93 1.53
N LEU A 141 4.27 -9.82 1.02
CA LEU A 141 3.23 -8.89 1.43
C LEU A 141 2.18 -9.63 2.25
N THR A 142 1.98 -9.27 3.52
CA THR A 142 1.03 -9.95 4.41
C THR A 142 -0.12 -9.03 4.82
N PHE A 143 -1.33 -9.51 4.62
CA PHE A 143 -2.58 -8.90 5.07
C PHE A 143 -3.00 -9.56 6.39
N ARG A 144 -3.16 -8.77 7.47
CA ARG A 144 -3.58 -9.29 8.79
C ARG A 144 -5.00 -8.87 9.12
N TYR A 145 -5.99 -9.56 8.53
CA TYR A 145 -7.40 -9.21 8.68
C TYR A 145 -7.67 -7.73 8.40
N THR A 146 -6.98 -7.23 7.38
CA THR A 146 -7.02 -5.84 6.97
C THR A 146 -8.42 -5.47 6.50
N PRO A 147 -9.04 -4.42 7.05
CA PRO A 147 -10.41 -4.04 6.69
C PRO A 147 -10.48 -3.45 5.28
N LEU A 148 -11.53 -3.83 4.56
CA LEU A 148 -12.00 -3.21 3.33
C LEU A 148 -13.43 -2.74 3.56
N ALA A 149 -13.68 -1.44 3.44
CA ALA A 149 -15.03 -0.90 3.64
C ALA A 149 -16.06 -1.56 2.71
N PRO A 150 -17.34 -1.67 3.11
CA PRO A 150 -17.85 -1.28 4.42
C PRO A 150 -17.65 -2.35 5.51
N ASP A 151 -17.59 -3.64 5.17
CA ASP A 151 -17.73 -4.75 6.11
C ASP A 151 -16.85 -5.99 5.75
N CYS A 152 -15.85 -5.79 4.92
CA CYS A 152 -14.97 -6.87 4.47
C CYS A 152 -13.64 -6.87 5.22
N LYS A 153 -13.02 -8.05 5.26
CA LYS A 153 -11.65 -8.23 5.77
C LYS A 153 -10.86 -9.12 4.82
N VAL A 154 -9.58 -8.78 4.63
CA VAL A 154 -8.64 -9.59 3.87
C VAL A 154 -7.50 -10.07 4.77
N ALA A 155 -7.13 -11.34 4.61
CA ALA A 155 -5.99 -11.94 5.29
C ALA A 155 -5.22 -12.81 4.30
N GLY A 156 -3.92 -12.99 4.52
CA GLY A 156 -3.09 -13.86 3.68
C GLY A 156 -1.75 -13.26 3.34
N THR A 157 -0.96 -13.99 2.56
CA THR A 157 0.40 -13.58 2.19
C THR A 157 0.61 -13.82 0.70
N LEU A 158 1.21 -12.83 0.04
CA LEU A 158 1.64 -12.90 -1.35
C LEU A 158 3.16 -12.79 -1.41
N GLU A 159 3.82 -13.62 -2.20
CA GLU A 159 5.25 -13.54 -2.50
C GLU A 159 5.45 -12.85 -3.85
N THR A 160 6.41 -11.93 -3.93
CA THR A 160 6.69 -11.19 -5.17
C THR A 160 7.73 -11.92 -6.02
N SER A 161 7.57 -11.79 -7.33
CA SER A 161 8.53 -12.19 -8.35
C SER A 161 8.66 -11.05 -9.38
N PRO A 162 9.88 -10.48 -9.58
CA PRO A 162 11.09 -10.74 -8.85
C PRO A 162 10.97 -10.41 -7.35
N LYS A 163 11.96 -10.88 -6.56
CA LYS A 163 12.07 -10.52 -5.15
C LYS A 163 12.71 -9.15 -5.00
N PHE A 164 12.29 -8.43 -3.96
CA PHE A 164 12.78 -7.08 -3.64
C PHE A 164 13.33 -6.99 -2.22
N HIS A 165 14.28 -6.07 -2.02
CA HIS A 165 14.69 -5.55 -0.72
C HIS A 165 14.16 -4.14 -0.57
N VAL A 166 13.62 -3.83 0.61
CA VAL A 166 13.09 -2.51 0.98
C VAL A 166 13.88 -1.97 2.17
N GLN A 167 14.55 -0.84 2.01
CA GLN A 167 15.46 -0.24 3.01
C GLN A 167 15.09 1.21 3.33
#